data_72d2e3acc893d27d12994f56097f1682
#
_entry.id   72d2e3acc893d27d12994f56097f1682
#
_cell.length_a   1.000
_cell.length_b   1.000
_cell.length_c   1.000
_cell.angle_alpha   90.00
_cell.angle_beta   90.00
_cell.angle_gamma   90.00
#
_symmetry.space_group_name_H-M   'P 1'
#
loop_
_entity.id
_entity.type
_entity.pdbx_description
1 polymer ?
#
loop_
_entity_poly.entity_id
_entity_poly.type
_entity_poly.pdbx_seq_one_letter_code
_entity_poly.pdbx_strand_id
1 'polypeptide(L)'
;NTTPNFGENVAYTIVVSNDGAADAKNVVVKDILAPGFKFIEANYGGVYDELTRTVTWIVDVNAKDHVDLTIKVTVEDYGVLTNNVTVGNKTSSVNITVPEIIPNKTADIENPNFGDEVTYTVNITNVGKSDAVNVAVRDVLGEGLELISADGGVYDPITRTITWTVNLNSGETKSFKVVAKVIGYGNVTNSLVVGNKTSAVDVDVPEIIPSKDADNKYPNFGDSIDYTITVNNIGKADAKHVVVVDRLDK
;
A
#
# COMPACT_ATOMS: atom_id res chain seq x y z
N ASN A 1 0.87 -22.58 -3.62
CA ASN A 1 0.74 -21.35 -4.41
C ASN A 1 2.11 -21.02 -5.04
N THR A 2 2.19 -21.02 -6.36
CA THR A 2 3.43 -20.71 -7.11
C THR A 2 3.51 -19.24 -7.55
N THR A 3 2.45 -18.48 -7.35
CA THR A 3 2.33 -17.04 -7.67
C THR A 3 1.69 -16.27 -6.50
N PRO A 4 2.34 -16.24 -5.32
CA PRO A 4 1.84 -15.47 -4.18
C PRO A 4 2.05 -13.98 -4.42
N ASN A 5 1.22 -13.14 -3.77
CA ASN A 5 1.46 -11.71 -3.70
C ASN A 5 2.53 -11.37 -2.65
N PHE A 6 3.10 -10.17 -2.72
CA PHE A 6 3.92 -9.61 -1.66
C PHE A 6 3.15 -9.61 -0.32
N GLY A 7 3.81 -10.05 0.74
CA GLY A 7 3.26 -10.16 2.10
C GLY A 7 2.47 -11.44 2.37
N GLU A 8 2.22 -12.29 1.36
CA GLU A 8 1.55 -13.59 1.57
C GLU A 8 2.49 -14.62 2.19
N ASN A 9 1.90 -15.58 2.91
CA ASN A 9 2.61 -16.72 3.47
C ASN A 9 2.61 -17.89 2.48
N VAL A 10 3.77 -18.50 2.32
CA VAL A 10 3.98 -19.71 1.50
C VAL A 10 4.53 -20.82 2.40
N ALA A 11 3.99 -22.05 2.20
CA ALA A 11 4.52 -23.24 2.82
C ALA A 11 5.21 -24.11 1.76
N TYR A 12 6.41 -24.55 2.05
CA TYR A 12 7.17 -25.54 1.27
C TYR A 12 7.12 -26.88 1.99
N THR A 13 6.93 -27.96 1.23
CA THR A 13 7.08 -29.33 1.71
C THR A 13 8.29 -29.95 1.04
N ILE A 14 9.21 -30.45 1.85
CA ILE A 14 10.43 -31.16 1.45
C ILE A 14 10.25 -32.63 1.81
N VAL A 15 10.20 -33.49 0.78
CA VAL A 15 10.09 -34.93 0.97
C VAL A 15 11.50 -35.52 0.94
N VAL A 16 11.94 -36.07 2.06
CA VAL A 16 13.23 -36.75 2.19
C VAL A 16 13.01 -38.26 2.19
N SER A 17 13.29 -38.91 1.05
CA SER A 17 13.04 -40.34 0.85
C SER A 17 14.31 -41.18 0.99
N ASN A 18 14.19 -42.36 1.58
CA ASN A 18 15.23 -43.39 1.64
C ASN A 18 14.81 -44.62 0.81
N ASP A 19 15.25 -44.67 -0.44
CA ASP A 19 15.00 -45.81 -1.36
C ASP A 19 15.92 -47.01 -1.11
N GLY A 20 16.86 -46.90 -0.15
CA GLY A 20 17.80 -47.92 0.24
C GLY A 20 17.15 -49.08 0.98
N ALA A 21 17.90 -50.16 1.19
CA ALA A 21 17.49 -51.33 1.95
C ALA A 21 17.86 -51.25 3.48
N ALA A 22 18.54 -50.18 3.91
CA ALA A 22 18.91 -49.91 5.28
C ALA A 22 18.42 -48.56 5.77
N ASP A 23 18.14 -48.44 7.06
CA ASP A 23 17.77 -47.17 7.67
C ASP A 23 18.88 -46.14 7.55
N ALA A 24 18.53 -44.93 7.23
CA ALA A 24 19.42 -43.76 7.23
C ALA A 24 19.25 -42.99 8.56
N LYS A 25 20.34 -42.86 9.34
CA LYS A 25 20.33 -42.19 10.62
C LYS A 25 21.07 -40.85 10.56
N ASN A 26 20.58 -39.87 11.34
CA ASN A 26 21.18 -38.54 11.44
C ASN A 26 21.37 -37.83 10.07
N VAL A 27 20.40 -37.98 9.20
CA VAL A 27 20.43 -37.32 7.86
C VAL A 27 20.30 -35.82 8.05
N VAL A 28 21.32 -35.07 7.60
CA VAL A 28 21.30 -33.60 7.63
C VAL A 28 20.62 -33.07 6.38
N VAL A 29 19.55 -32.33 6.58
CA VAL A 29 18.81 -31.61 5.55
C VAL A 29 19.00 -30.11 5.74
N LYS A 30 19.37 -29.39 4.70
CA LYS A 30 19.54 -27.93 4.74
C LYS A 30 18.68 -27.30 3.67
N ASP A 31 17.87 -26.33 4.06
CA ASP A 31 17.08 -25.50 3.15
C ASP A 31 17.56 -24.05 3.25
N ILE A 32 17.94 -23.49 2.10
CA ILE A 32 18.52 -22.14 1.98
C ILE A 32 17.45 -21.22 1.38
N LEU A 33 16.91 -20.35 2.24
CA LEU A 33 15.87 -19.38 1.86
C LEU A 33 16.43 -18.23 1.03
N ALA A 34 15.76 -17.90 -0.08
CA ALA A 34 16.09 -16.70 -0.86
C ALA A 34 15.96 -15.42 0.00
N PRO A 35 16.72 -14.36 -0.33
CA PRO A 35 16.64 -13.06 0.39
C PRO A 35 15.23 -12.50 0.51
N GLY A 36 14.35 -12.74 -0.48
CA GLY A 36 12.96 -12.30 -0.50
C GLY A 36 11.99 -13.11 0.35
N PHE A 37 12.49 -14.02 1.22
CA PHE A 37 11.67 -14.75 2.16
C PHE A 37 12.02 -14.38 3.60
N LYS A 38 10.99 -14.16 4.42
CA LYS A 38 11.12 -14.07 5.88
C LYS A 38 10.65 -15.38 6.49
N PHE A 39 11.52 -16.02 7.25
CA PHE A 39 11.23 -17.26 7.97
C PHE A 39 10.13 -17.05 9.02
N ILE A 40 9.19 -17.99 9.13
CA ILE A 40 8.15 -18.01 10.16
C ILE A 40 8.38 -19.21 11.08
N GLU A 41 8.33 -20.42 10.51
CA GLU A 41 8.41 -21.66 11.29
C GLU A 41 8.85 -22.85 10.42
N ALA A 42 9.38 -23.87 11.07
CA ALA A 42 9.69 -25.16 10.48
C ALA A 42 9.25 -26.29 11.43
N ASN A 43 8.75 -27.40 10.86
CA ASN A 43 8.39 -28.58 11.66
C ASN A 43 9.62 -29.43 12.04
N TYR A 44 9.42 -30.55 12.72
CA TYR A 44 10.43 -31.55 13.09
C TYR A 44 11.70 -30.97 13.75
N GLY A 45 11.55 -29.85 14.50
CA GLY A 45 12.68 -29.23 15.19
C GLY A 45 13.70 -28.58 14.26
N GLY A 46 13.30 -28.17 13.03
CA GLY A 46 14.16 -27.42 12.12
C GLY A 46 14.67 -26.13 12.76
N VAL A 47 15.99 -25.93 12.73
CA VAL A 47 16.67 -24.75 13.32
C VAL A 47 17.04 -23.78 12.21
N TYR A 48 16.54 -22.54 12.32
CA TYR A 48 16.86 -21.47 11.36
C TYR A 48 18.05 -20.65 11.85
N ASP A 49 19.02 -20.47 10.96
CA ASP A 49 20.16 -19.55 11.11
C ASP A 49 19.91 -18.32 10.25
N GLU A 50 19.72 -17.17 10.87
CA GLU A 50 19.43 -15.90 10.20
C GLU A 50 20.59 -15.38 9.35
N LEU A 51 21.85 -15.61 9.77
CA LEU A 51 23.03 -15.14 9.04
C LEU A 51 23.20 -15.85 7.70
N THR A 52 22.99 -17.17 7.71
CA THR A 52 23.10 -17.99 6.49
C THR A 52 21.77 -18.19 5.79
N ARG A 53 20.66 -17.73 6.40
CA ARG A 53 19.28 -17.92 5.93
C ARG A 53 18.94 -19.39 5.69
N THR A 54 19.48 -20.27 6.52
CA THR A 54 19.40 -21.72 6.34
C THR A 54 18.60 -22.36 7.46
N VAL A 55 17.61 -23.18 7.11
CA VAL A 55 16.93 -24.10 8.05
C VAL A 55 17.65 -25.44 7.97
N THR A 56 18.05 -25.99 9.12
CA THR A 56 18.74 -27.26 9.22
C THR A 56 17.92 -28.23 10.07
N TRP A 57 17.72 -29.44 9.55
CA TRP A 57 17.17 -30.59 10.28
C TRP A 57 18.18 -31.71 10.36
N ILE A 58 18.05 -32.53 11.40
CA ILE A 58 18.71 -33.83 11.53
C ILE A 58 17.60 -34.85 11.75
N VAL A 59 17.38 -35.72 10.77
CA VAL A 59 16.27 -36.68 10.76
C VAL A 59 16.73 -38.09 10.49
N ASP A 60 16.00 -39.08 11.03
CA ASP A 60 16.12 -40.46 10.66
C ASP A 60 15.10 -40.83 9.60
N VAL A 61 15.48 -41.56 8.57
CA VAL A 61 14.58 -42.04 7.52
C VAL A 61 14.75 -43.57 7.39
N ASN A 62 13.69 -44.31 7.72
CA ASN A 62 13.72 -45.77 7.65
C ASN A 62 13.90 -46.25 6.20
N ALA A 63 14.36 -47.49 6.04
CA ALA A 63 14.47 -48.12 4.73
C ALA A 63 13.12 -48.16 4.01
N LYS A 64 13.10 -47.73 2.74
CA LYS A 64 11.89 -47.65 1.87
C LYS A 64 10.79 -46.72 2.39
N ASP A 65 11.15 -45.71 3.20
CA ASP A 65 10.24 -44.74 3.81
C ASP A 65 10.67 -43.30 3.47
N HIS A 66 9.91 -42.30 3.94
CA HIS A 66 10.21 -40.88 3.77
C HIS A 66 9.80 -40.08 5.01
N VAL A 67 10.30 -38.85 5.08
CA VAL A 67 9.92 -37.84 6.08
C VAL A 67 9.54 -36.56 5.37
N ASP A 68 8.41 -35.96 5.76
CA ASP A 68 7.93 -34.68 5.22
C ASP A 68 8.33 -33.54 6.16
N LEU A 69 9.23 -32.69 5.68
CA LEU A 69 9.65 -31.48 6.36
C LEU A 69 8.91 -30.29 5.77
N THR A 70 8.48 -29.36 6.61
CA THR A 70 7.78 -28.15 6.14
C THR A 70 8.44 -26.89 6.65
N ILE A 71 8.49 -25.88 5.79
CA ILE A 71 8.88 -24.51 6.12
C ILE A 71 7.74 -23.59 5.75
N LYS A 72 7.46 -22.60 6.58
CA LYS A 72 6.55 -21.50 6.28
C LYS A 72 7.33 -20.20 6.27
N VAL A 73 7.11 -19.40 5.25
CA VAL A 73 7.78 -18.12 5.02
C VAL A 73 6.77 -17.04 4.63
N THR A 74 7.09 -15.76 4.89
CA THR A 74 6.41 -14.62 4.28
C THR A 74 7.20 -14.15 3.07
N VAL A 75 6.50 -13.77 2.00
CA VAL A 75 7.09 -13.20 0.78
C VAL A 75 7.35 -11.70 1.01
N GLU A 76 8.61 -11.27 0.89
CA GLU A 76 9.03 -9.87 1.12
C GLU A 76 9.78 -9.26 -0.07
N ASP A 77 9.76 -9.92 -1.26
CA ASP A 77 10.36 -9.40 -2.47
C ASP A 77 9.55 -9.82 -3.70
N TYR A 78 9.88 -9.26 -4.86
CA TYR A 78 9.20 -9.45 -6.13
C TYR A 78 10.03 -10.28 -7.11
N GLY A 79 9.39 -10.75 -8.18
CA GLY A 79 10.05 -11.53 -9.23
C GLY A 79 10.17 -13.01 -8.89
N VAL A 80 11.23 -13.66 -9.38
CA VAL A 80 11.44 -15.09 -9.17
C VAL A 80 12.24 -15.32 -7.90
N LEU A 81 11.65 -15.97 -6.93
CA LEU A 81 12.28 -16.36 -5.68
C LEU A 81 12.50 -17.88 -5.68
N THR A 82 13.75 -18.30 -5.51
CA THR A 82 14.16 -19.70 -5.54
C THR A 82 14.43 -20.21 -4.14
N ASN A 83 13.76 -21.28 -3.74
CA ASN A 83 14.09 -22.02 -2.53
C ASN A 83 14.89 -23.27 -2.87
N ASN A 84 15.99 -23.51 -2.15
CA ASN A 84 16.94 -24.60 -2.42
C ASN A 84 17.10 -25.49 -1.20
N VAL A 85 16.89 -26.79 -1.39
CA VAL A 85 17.15 -27.80 -0.37
C VAL A 85 18.31 -28.72 -0.76
N THR A 86 19.14 -29.08 0.22
CA THR A 86 20.28 -29.98 0.05
C THR A 86 20.27 -31.11 1.06
N VAL A 87 20.58 -32.32 0.62
CA VAL A 87 20.80 -33.52 1.46
C VAL A 87 22.04 -34.23 0.95
N GLY A 88 23.14 -34.18 1.72
CA GLY A 88 24.44 -34.66 1.24
C GLY A 88 24.90 -33.93 -0.01
N ASN A 89 25.08 -34.68 -1.13
CA ASN A 89 25.44 -34.10 -2.42
C ASN A 89 24.27 -33.90 -3.41
N LYS A 90 23.03 -34.11 -2.92
CA LYS A 90 21.82 -33.95 -3.72
C LYS A 90 21.19 -32.60 -3.43
N THR A 91 20.66 -31.94 -4.45
CA THR A 91 19.94 -30.66 -4.37
C THR A 91 18.61 -30.75 -5.07
N SER A 92 17.62 -30.03 -4.54
CA SER A 92 16.34 -29.78 -5.19
C SER A 92 15.98 -28.31 -5.03
N SER A 93 15.27 -27.73 -5.99
CA SER A 93 14.85 -26.33 -5.92
C SER A 93 13.42 -26.16 -6.40
N VAL A 94 12.76 -25.13 -5.89
CA VAL A 94 11.46 -24.70 -6.35
C VAL A 94 11.45 -23.19 -6.51
N ASN A 95 10.83 -22.71 -7.59
CA ASN A 95 10.65 -21.28 -7.85
C ASN A 95 9.20 -20.89 -7.56
N ILE A 96 9.02 -19.74 -6.95
CA ILE A 96 7.77 -18.99 -6.99
C ILE A 96 8.00 -17.69 -7.75
N THR A 97 6.95 -17.16 -8.37
CA THR A 97 7.02 -15.88 -9.08
C THR A 97 6.05 -14.90 -8.44
N VAL A 98 6.58 -13.82 -7.91
CA VAL A 98 5.81 -12.78 -7.21
C VAL A 98 5.53 -11.65 -8.19
N PRO A 99 4.24 -11.31 -8.46
CA PRO A 99 3.89 -10.22 -9.35
C PRO A 99 4.29 -8.88 -8.72
N GLU A 100 4.72 -7.94 -9.54
CA GLU A 100 5.14 -6.61 -9.11
C GLU A 100 4.12 -5.56 -9.55
N ILE A 101 3.41 -4.96 -8.58
CA ILE A 101 2.39 -3.96 -8.85
C ILE A 101 2.93 -2.58 -8.54
N ILE A 102 2.88 -1.68 -9.53
CA ILE A 102 3.28 -0.28 -9.38
C ILE A 102 2.02 0.58 -9.25
N PRO A 103 1.81 1.25 -8.10
CA PRO A 103 0.77 2.26 -7.95
C PRO A 103 1.23 3.60 -8.55
N ASN A 104 0.30 4.30 -9.20
CA ASN A 104 0.47 5.69 -9.61
C ASN A 104 -0.83 6.45 -9.35
N LYS A 105 -0.71 7.64 -8.79
CA LYS A 105 -1.84 8.51 -8.46
C LYS A 105 -1.62 9.91 -8.98
N THR A 106 -2.69 10.51 -9.48
CA THR A 106 -2.71 11.91 -9.93
C THR A 106 -3.99 12.60 -9.46
N ALA A 107 -3.97 13.92 -9.34
CA ALA A 107 -5.14 14.76 -9.13
C ALA A 107 -5.39 15.62 -10.37
N ASP A 108 -6.64 15.98 -10.63
CA ASP A 108 -7.04 16.88 -11.71
C ASP A 108 -6.78 18.35 -11.37
N ILE A 109 -6.68 18.70 -10.09
CA ILE A 109 -6.42 20.05 -9.57
C ILE A 109 -5.29 19.98 -8.53
N GLU A 110 -4.25 20.81 -8.69
CA GLU A 110 -3.12 20.91 -7.76
C GLU A 110 -3.42 21.89 -6.60
N ASN A 111 -4.14 22.97 -6.88
CA ASN A 111 -4.45 24.03 -5.92
C ASN A 111 -5.98 24.27 -5.88
N PRO A 112 -6.77 23.37 -5.29
CA PRO A 112 -8.20 23.56 -5.13
C PRO A 112 -8.47 24.56 -3.99
N ASN A 113 -9.63 25.25 -4.06
CA ASN A 113 -10.11 26.01 -2.91
C ASN A 113 -10.81 25.11 -1.89
N PHE A 114 -10.99 25.59 -0.68
CA PHE A 114 -11.87 24.96 0.30
C PHE A 114 -13.29 24.82 -0.28
N GLY A 115 -13.83 23.61 -0.19
CA GLY A 115 -15.15 23.26 -0.73
C GLY A 115 -15.17 22.75 -2.17
N ASP A 116 -14.06 22.85 -2.90
CA ASP A 116 -13.93 22.29 -4.26
C ASP A 116 -13.90 20.76 -4.23
N GLU A 117 -14.27 20.16 -5.35
CA GLU A 117 -14.13 18.72 -5.58
C GLU A 117 -12.83 18.45 -6.33
N VAL A 118 -12.08 17.46 -5.88
CA VAL A 118 -10.85 16.96 -6.52
C VAL A 118 -11.08 15.53 -6.99
N THR A 119 -10.77 15.27 -8.27
CA THR A 119 -10.80 13.92 -8.84
C THR A 119 -9.40 13.34 -8.86
N TYR A 120 -9.18 12.30 -8.05
CA TYR A 120 -7.95 11.51 -8.10
C TYR A 120 -8.11 10.35 -9.08
N THR A 121 -7.11 10.17 -9.94
CA THR A 121 -6.99 8.98 -10.79
C THR A 121 -5.97 8.04 -10.16
N VAL A 122 -6.42 6.84 -9.82
CA VAL A 122 -5.63 5.75 -9.25
C VAL A 122 -5.33 4.75 -10.35
N ASN A 123 -4.07 4.60 -10.74
CA ASN A 123 -3.60 3.61 -11.70
C ASN A 123 -2.76 2.57 -10.99
N ILE A 124 -3.00 1.30 -11.26
CA ILE A 124 -2.19 0.19 -10.78
C ILE A 124 -1.77 -0.68 -11.96
N THR A 125 -0.47 -0.89 -12.11
CA THR A 125 0.10 -1.65 -13.23
C THR A 125 0.87 -2.85 -12.71
N ASN A 126 0.57 -4.04 -13.23
CA ASN A 126 1.38 -5.23 -13.00
C ASN A 126 2.55 -5.25 -13.99
N VAL A 127 3.73 -4.83 -13.53
CA VAL A 127 4.97 -4.86 -14.35
C VAL A 127 5.72 -6.18 -14.20
N GLY A 128 5.24 -7.08 -13.34
CA GLY A 128 5.80 -8.41 -13.12
C GLY A 128 5.50 -9.37 -14.28
N LYS A 129 6.15 -10.54 -14.26
CA LYS A 129 6.03 -11.59 -15.28
C LYS A 129 4.93 -12.61 -15.00
N SER A 130 4.25 -12.52 -13.85
CA SER A 130 3.15 -13.39 -13.46
C SER A 130 1.88 -12.58 -13.24
N ASP A 131 0.73 -13.24 -13.43
CA ASP A 131 -0.55 -12.66 -13.08
C ASP A 131 -0.66 -12.49 -11.57
N ALA A 132 -1.30 -11.43 -11.15
CA ALA A 132 -1.58 -11.11 -9.76
C ALA A 132 -3.07 -11.34 -9.45
N VAL A 133 -3.38 -12.07 -8.38
CA VAL A 133 -4.76 -12.42 -7.99
C VAL A 133 -5.03 -11.90 -6.59
N ASN A 134 -6.22 -11.32 -6.40
CA ASN A 134 -6.67 -10.77 -5.11
C ASN A 134 -5.73 -9.69 -4.52
N VAL A 135 -5.17 -8.85 -5.38
CA VAL A 135 -4.33 -7.73 -4.93
C VAL A 135 -5.16 -6.72 -4.16
N ALA A 136 -4.77 -6.42 -2.93
CA ALA A 136 -5.38 -5.37 -2.13
C ALA A 136 -4.78 -4.00 -2.51
N VAL A 137 -5.63 -3.10 -2.97
CA VAL A 137 -5.30 -1.70 -3.28
C VAL A 137 -5.98 -0.82 -2.24
N ARG A 138 -5.22 0.03 -1.56
CA ARG A 138 -5.74 0.90 -0.50
C ARG A 138 -5.44 2.35 -0.81
N ASP A 139 -6.47 3.19 -0.78
CA ASP A 139 -6.40 4.63 -0.91
C ASP A 139 -6.78 5.27 0.42
N VAL A 140 -5.85 6.00 1.03
CA VAL A 140 -6.03 6.63 2.36
C VAL A 140 -6.23 8.12 2.17
N LEU A 141 -7.45 8.59 2.40
CA LEU A 141 -7.80 10.02 2.33
C LEU A 141 -7.25 10.78 3.54
N GLY A 142 -6.52 11.86 3.29
CA GLY A 142 -6.10 12.80 4.32
C GLY A 142 -7.27 13.47 5.06
N GLU A 143 -7.01 13.99 6.25
CA GLU A 143 -8.04 14.62 7.10
C GLU A 143 -8.75 15.81 6.44
N GLY A 144 -8.06 16.50 5.53
CA GLY A 144 -8.61 17.63 4.75
C GLY A 144 -9.49 17.24 3.56
N LEU A 145 -9.85 15.95 3.39
CA LEU A 145 -10.68 15.45 2.30
C LEU A 145 -11.91 14.72 2.84
N GLU A 146 -13.04 14.88 2.22
CA GLU A 146 -14.27 14.13 2.46
C GLU A 146 -14.63 13.32 1.20
N LEU A 147 -14.82 12.01 1.33
CA LEU A 147 -15.14 11.16 0.19
C LEU A 147 -16.53 11.50 -0.37
N ILE A 148 -16.59 11.73 -1.69
CA ILE A 148 -17.84 11.84 -2.44
C ILE A 148 -18.16 10.51 -3.14
N SER A 149 -17.19 9.96 -3.89
CA SER A 149 -17.37 8.69 -4.60
C SER A 149 -16.03 8.00 -4.86
N ALA A 150 -16.09 6.66 -5.05
CA ALA A 150 -14.96 5.85 -5.46
C ALA A 150 -15.46 4.70 -6.35
N ASP A 151 -14.85 4.51 -7.51
CA ASP A 151 -15.23 3.49 -8.49
C ASP A 151 -15.11 2.08 -7.91
N GLY A 152 -16.22 1.48 -7.46
CA GLY A 152 -16.28 0.11 -6.94
C GLY A 152 -15.46 -0.16 -5.68
N GLY A 153 -14.89 0.87 -5.05
CA GLY A 153 -14.14 0.76 -3.80
C GLY A 153 -15.03 0.66 -2.58
N VAL A 154 -14.59 -0.06 -1.57
CA VAL A 154 -15.24 -0.14 -0.25
C VAL A 154 -14.56 0.84 0.69
N TYR A 155 -15.31 1.81 1.21
CA TYR A 155 -14.80 2.84 2.10
C TYR A 155 -15.03 2.50 3.57
N ASP A 156 -13.96 2.58 4.36
CA ASP A 156 -14.00 2.55 5.82
C ASP A 156 -13.82 3.97 6.36
N PRO A 157 -14.86 4.58 6.97
CA PRO A 157 -14.80 5.94 7.50
C PRO A 157 -13.93 6.08 8.75
N ILE A 158 -13.65 4.99 9.49
CA ILE A 158 -12.82 5.02 10.70
C ILE A 158 -11.35 5.20 10.32
N THR A 159 -10.89 4.40 9.35
CA THR A 159 -9.50 4.47 8.85
C THR A 159 -9.35 5.41 7.66
N ARG A 160 -10.45 6.00 7.17
CA ARG A 160 -10.52 6.87 5.98
C ARG A 160 -9.93 6.19 4.73
N THR A 161 -10.09 4.87 4.63
CA THR A 161 -9.45 4.04 3.60
C THR A 161 -10.48 3.50 2.62
N ILE A 162 -10.23 3.66 1.33
CA ILE A 162 -10.95 3.00 0.24
C ILE A 162 -10.16 1.77 -0.15
N THR A 163 -10.81 0.62 -0.24
CA THR A 163 -10.15 -0.65 -0.60
C THR A 163 -10.79 -1.27 -1.83
N TRP A 164 -9.95 -1.69 -2.78
CA TRP A 164 -10.30 -2.56 -3.90
C TRP A 164 -9.54 -3.87 -3.77
N THR A 165 -10.17 -4.96 -4.21
CA THR A 165 -9.51 -6.26 -4.42
C THR A 165 -9.58 -6.57 -5.91
N VAL A 166 -8.42 -6.69 -6.54
CA VAL A 166 -8.34 -6.79 -8.01
C VAL A 166 -7.42 -7.91 -8.47
N ASN A 167 -7.71 -8.43 -9.66
CA ASN A 167 -6.80 -9.30 -10.41
C ASN A 167 -6.18 -8.49 -11.55
N LEU A 168 -4.90 -8.68 -11.82
CA LEU A 168 -4.16 -8.03 -12.90
C LEU A 168 -3.33 -9.07 -13.65
N ASN A 169 -3.56 -9.24 -14.93
CA ASN A 169 -2.65 -10.02 -15.76
C ASN A 169 -1.28 -9.34 -15.84
N SER A 170 -0.24 -10.11 -16.18
CA SER A 170 1.08 -9.53 -16.46
C SER A 170 0.97 -8.44 -17.54
N GLY A 171 1.51 -7.25 -17.28
CA GLY A 171 1.43 -6.06 -18.14
C GLY A 171 0.12 -5.27 -18.10
N GLU A 172 -0.88 -5.72 -17.36
CA GLU A 172 -2.19 -5.04 -17.27
C GLU A 172 -2.13 -3.82 -16.35
N THR A 173 -2.86 -2.77 -16.74
CA THR A 173 -3.15 -1.59 -15.91
C THR A 173 -4.63 -1.49 -15.65
N LYS A 174 -5.03 -1.25 -14.40
CA LYS A 174 -6.39 -0.89 -14.00
C LYS A 174 -6.40 0.52 -13.43
N SER A 175 -7.50 1.25 -13.73
CA SER A 175 -7.71 2.63 -13.30
C SER A 175 -8.99 2.74 -12.51
N PHE A 176 -8.97 3.55 -11.44
CA PHE A 176 -10.13 3.91 -10.62
C PHE A 176 -10.16 5.41 -10.40
N LYS A 177 -11.35 5.97 -10.23
CA LYS A 177 -11.54 7.37 -9.84
C LYS A 177 -11.99 7.43 -8.39
N VAL A 178 -11.42 8.40 -7.67
CA VAL A 178 -11.84 8.80 -6.32
C VAL A 178 -12.15 10.28 -6.38
N VAL A 179 -13.37 10.67 -6.06
CA VAL A 179 -13.78 12.06 -5.97
C VAL A 179 -13.90 12.42 -4.50
N ALA A 180 -13.22 13.47 -4.09
CA ALA A 180 -13.26 13.96 -2.72
C ALA A 180 -13.47 15.48 -2.69
N LYS A 181 -14.20 15.94 -1.66
CA LYS A 181 -14.39 17.35 -1.36
C LYS A 181 -13.28 17.84 -0.44
N VAL A 182 -12.74 18.99 -0.72
CA VAL A 182 -11.75 19.66 0.13
C VAL A 182 -12.43 20.28 1.33
N ILE A 183 -12.05 19.84 2.54
CA ILE A 183 -12.59 20.31 3.82
C ILE A 183 -11.51 20.80 4.79
N GLY A 184 -10.26 20.88 4.35
CA GLY A 184 -9.11 21.37 5.10
C GLY A 184 -8.35 22.44 4.33
N TYR A 185 -7.43 23.11 5.00
CA TYR A 185 -6.52 24.11 4.42
C TYR A 185 -5.08 23.60 4.45
N GLY A 186 -4.20 24.27 3.69
CA GLY A 186 -2.79 23.92 3.60
C GLY A 186 -2.54 22.70 2.74
N ASN A 187 -1.49 21.95 3.03
CA ASN A 187 -1.14 20.74 2.29
C ASN A 187 -2.02 19.57 2.72
N VAL A 188 -2.77 19.02 1.78
CA VAL A 188 -3.68 17.88 2.00
C VAL A 188 -3.23 16.71 1.13
N THR A 189 -2.86 15.61 1.79
CA THR A 189 -2.31 14.42 1.13
C THR A 189 -3.39 13.36 0.92
N ASN A 190 -3.37 12.72 -0.25
CA ASN A 190 -4.10 11.49 -0.52
C ASN A 190 -3.13 10.39 -0.95
N SER A 191 -3.07 9.27 -0.22
CA SER A 191 -2.06 8.24 -0.36
C SER A 191 -2.62 6.92 -0.88
N LEU A 192 -1.95 6.33 -1.87
CA LEU A 192 -2.26 5.02 -2.45
C LEU A 192 -1.20 4.00 -2.03
N VAL A 193 -1.63 2.83 -1.55
CA VAL A 193 -0.75 1.76 -1.06
C VAL A 193 -1.09 0.43 -1.72
N VAL A 194 -0.09 -0.25 -2.25
CA VAL A 194 -0.19 -1.61 -2.80
C VAL A 194 1.04 -2.42 -2.37
N GLY A 195 0.84 -3.44 -1.54
CA GLY A 195 1.96 -4.16 -0.92
C GLY A 195 2.83 -3.22 -0.08
N ASN A 196 4.12 -3.12 -0.40
CA ASN A 196 5.06 -2.18 0.21
C ASN A 196 5.29 -0.91 -0.63
N LYS A 197 4.55 -0.73 -1.73
CA LYS A 197 4.71 0.43 -2.62
C LYS A 197 3.62 1.45 -2.36
N THR A 198 4.01 2.72 -2.45
CA THR A 198 3.13 3.87 -2.23
C THR A 198 3.22 4.85 -3.38
N SER A 199 2.11 5.54 -3.64
CA SER A 199 2.06 6.74 -4.47
C SER A 199 1.14 7.74 -3.77
N ALA A 200 1.57 8.98 -3.59
CA ALA A 200 0.79 10.00 -2.92
C ALA A 200 0.66 11.22 -3.80
N VAL A 201 -0.43 11.95 -3.62
CA VAL A 201 -0.66 13.27 -4.23
C VAL A 201 -1.00 14.24 -3.14
N ASP A 202 -0.28 15.34 -3.14
CA ASP A 202 -0.55 16.50 -2.31
C ASP A 202 -1.32 17.53 -3.13
N VAL A 203 -2.33 18.14 -2.52
CA VAL A 203 -2.99 19.34 -3.03
C VAL A 203 -2.79 20.46 -2.01
N ASP A 204 -2.43 21.65 -2.49
CA ASP A 204 -2.21 22.82 -1.63
C ASP A 204 -3.46 23.71 -1.65
N VAL A 205 -4.13 23.79 -0.51
CA VAL A 205 -5.37 24.55 -0.34
C VAL A 205 -5.05 25.93 0.24
N PRO A 206 -5.38 27.04 -0.47
CA PRO A 206 -5.14 28.38 0.04
C PRO A 206 -6.03 28.67 1.25
N GLU A 207 -5.50 29.40 2.20
CA GLU A 207 -6.23 29.83 3.40
C GLU A 207 -6.51 31.32 3.35
N ILE A 208 -7.79 31.68 3.17
CA ILE A 208 -8.23 33.04 3.01
C ILE A 208 -8.87 33.54 4.31
N ILE A 209 -8.31 34.63 4.86
CA ILE A 209 -8.85 35.27 6.06
C ILE A 209 -9.38 36.65 5.68
N PRO A 210 -10.70 36.89 5.82
CA PRO A 210 -11.28 38.21 5.67
C PRO A 210 -11.18 39.00 6.99
N SER A 211 -11.03 40.32 6.87
CA SER A 211 -11.24 41.25 7.94
C SER A 211 -12.08 42.43 7.46
N LYS A 212 -12.85 43.02 8.37
CA LYS A 212 -13.67 44.20 8.09
C LYS A 212 -13.48 45.21 9.20
N ASP A 213 -13.27 46.47 8.85
CA ASP A 213 -13.18 47.60 9.78
C ASP A 213 -14.04 48.76 9.29
N ALA A 214 -14.40 49.63 10.19
CA ALA A 214 -15.17 50.84 9.91
C ALA A 214 -14.35 52.07 10.26
N ASP A 215 -14.39 53.09 9.44
CA ASP A 215 -13.73 54.37 9.67
C ASP A 215 -14.28 55.09 10.93
N ASN A 216 -15.59 54.97 11.16
CA ASN A 216 -16.25 55.49 12.34
C ASN A 216 -17.05 54.40 13.07
N LYS A 217 -16.61 54.09 14.30
CA LYS A 217 -17.23 53.05 15.14
C LYS A 217 -18.36 53.60 16.03
N TYR A 218 -18.53 54.93 16.05
CA TYR A 218 -19.56 55.63 16.90
C TYR A 218 -20.29 56.69 16.07
N PRO A 219 -20.96 56.33 14.96
CA PRO A 219 -21.63 57.30 14.12
C PRO A 219 -22.89 57.87 14.77
N ASN A 220 -23.23 59.10 14.44
CA ASN A 220 -24.54 59.69 14.75
C ASN A 220 -25.57 59.23 13.70
N PHE A 221 -26.84 59.36 14.05
CA PHE A 221 -27.89 59.06 13.11
C PHE A 221 -27.78 59.97 11.85
N GLY A 222 -27.73 59.34 10.67
CA GLY A 222 -27.57 60.00 9.40
C GLY A 222 -26.12 60.19 8.90
N ASP A 223 -25.13 59.79 9.70
CA ASP A 223 -23.74 59.76 9.25
C ASP A 223 -23.48 58.63 8.22
N SER A 224 -22.57 58.89 7.32
CA SER A 224 -22.04 57.86 6.40
C SER A 224 -20.90 57.12 7.10
N ILE A 225 -20.78 55.81 6.85
CA ILE A 225 -19.73 54.97 7.38
C ILE A 225 -19.05 54.27 6.20
N ASP A 226 -17.73 54.37 6.12
CA ASP A 226 -16.93 53.61 5.17
C ASP A 226 -16.42 52.34 5.81
N TYR A 227 -16.72 51.20 5.17
CA TYR A 227 -16.20 49.88 5.59
C TYR A 227 -15.05 49.49 4.69
N THR A 228 -13.94 49.14 5.31
CA THR A 228 -12.79 48.52 4.59
C THR A 228 -12.83 47.02 4.80
N ILE A 229 -12.91 46.25 3.69
CA ILE A 229 -12.82 44.80 3.69
C ILE A 229 -11.44 44.43 3.17
N THR A 230 -10.67 43.72 3.97
CA THR A 230 -9.37 43.19 3.59
C THR A 230 -9.46 41.68 3.48
N VAL A 231 -8.93 41.12 2.40
CA VAL A 231 -8.88 39.68 2.12
C VAL A 231 -7.43 39.27 1.97
N ASN A 232 -6.94 38.49 2.92
CA ASN A 232 -5.55 38.02 2.95
C ASN A 232 -5.49 36.52 2.66
N ASN A 233 -4.62 36.11 1.75
CA ASN A 233 -4.23 34.72 1.61
C ASN A 233 -3.01 34.48 2.49
N ILE A 234 -3.18 33.73 3.56
CA ILE A 234 -2.09 33.33 4.49
C ILE A 234 -1.59 31.91 4.20
N GLY A 235 -2.23 31.19 3.27
CA GLY A 235 -1.80 29.87 2.78
C GLY A 235 -0.59 29.99 1.83
N LYS A 236 -0.04 28.83 1.45
CA LYS A 236 1.12 28.75 0.55
C LYS A 236 0.71 28.69 -0.92
N ALA A 237 -0.52 28.30 -1.22
CA ALA A 237 -1.04 28.21 -2.57
C ALA A 237 -1.74 29.51 -3.01
N ASP A 238 -1.73 29.78 -4.32
CA ASP A 238 -2.49 30.88 -4.90
C ASP A 238 -3.98 30.60 -4.84
N ALA A 239 -4.76 31.53 -4.31
CA ALA A 239 -6.21 31.45 -4.31
C ALA A 239 -6.77 32.08 -5.58
N LYS A 240 -7.57 31.32 -6.33
CA LYS A 240 -8.24 31.79 -7.56
C LYS A 240 -9.76 31.80 -7.36
N HIS A 241 -10.41 32.77 -8.01
CA HIS A 241 -11.88 32.90 -7.99
C HIS A 241 -12.49 33.03 -6.57
N VAL A 242 -11.77 33.71 -5.67
CA VAL A 242 -12.27 33.96 -4.30
C VAL A 242 -13.48 34.86 -4.37
N VAL A 243 -14.62 34.36 -3.84
CA VAL A 243 -15.86 35.13 -3.76
C VAL A 243 -15.95 35.78 -2.38
N VAL A 244 -16.05 37.10 -2.37
CA VAL A 244 -16.26 37.90 -1.16
C VAL A 244 -17.70 38.40 -1.15
N VAL A 245 -18.42 38.09 -0.06
CA VAL A 245 -19.81 38.54 0.12
C VAL A 245 -19.90 39.33 1.41
N ASP A 246 -20.28 40.59 1.29
CA ASP A 246 -20.62 41.46 2.42
C ASP A 246 -22.16 41.65 2.53
N ARG A 247 -22.71 41.46 3.71
CA ARG A 247 -24.13 41.66 3.97
C ARG A 247 -24.29 42.78 4.98
N LEU A 248 -25.01 43.82 4.61
CA LEU A 248 -25.38 44.89 5.51
C LEU A 248 -26.68 44.54 6.21
N ASP A 249 -26.74 44.88 7.51
CA ASP A 249 -27.95 44.74 8.29
C ASP A 249 -29.04 45.70 7.75
N LYS A 250 -30.33 45.33 7.93
CA LYS A 250 -31.48 46.12 7.45
C LYS A 250 -31.76 47.29 8.37
#